data_81d76e8046ea6d7a7316cba0053999eb
#
_entry.id   81d76e8046ea6d7a7316cba0053999eb
#
_cell.length_a   1.000
_cell.length_b   1.000
_cell.length_c   1.000
_cell.angle_alpha   90.00
_cell.angle_beta   90.00
_cell.angle_gamma   90.00
#
_symmetry.space_group_name_H-M   'P 1'
#
loop_
_entity.id
_entity.type
_entity.pdbx_description
1 polymer ?
#
loop_
_entity_poly.entity_id
_entity_poly.type
_entity_poly.pdbx_seq_one_letter_code
_entity_poly.pdbx_strand_id
1 'polypeptide(L)'
;MFPRLRLMVLGSALLLAAPGAPPHAQTAEQWQEQQIAAVDKSERIMREANTHKGLLAQYQVMRYAYAGNKETAFRLIFGQYLSWYQTFIGDYPDAAASFSIKQQALPDDRPSPLSVGGFRARNALDAIPELARHYRAVFFNEAHNVPLTRTLTVQLLSRLRAEGFNYFASETLYQTDTGLQARGYPVAGSGFYTEEPIYAEMVRTALKLGFKVIAYEAESNATGDAREAEQARNIYRQVFRNHPDARLVVNAGYAHIQKSGTFLGGSSMAEHLQKISGIDPLSVEQTMLYAHPSAADDHPYYGAVMRKLHPAQPIVFLDKNGKPWSLRPGYDVSVFFPPQQLNRGRPTWLDLGGLRKPYFVDAERCQRTFPCLIQARYADEGANSIAADRLVLDVIPLNAVPDEHVVNGQMVVGSELYLRPGKYILTYSDIDTNKLFEQKIVIGTTDAADPAMDAQTPPPPATPRSCPPIDAPPGQLQSHASTCAAP
;
A
#
# COMPACT_ATOMS: atom_id res chain seq x y z
N MET A 1 -11.74 2.52 20.65
CA MET A 1 -10.66 2.41 21.65
C MET A 1 -9.51 1.71 20.94
N PHE A 2 -8.49 2.47 20.49
CA PHE A 2 -7.35 1.93 19.73
C PHE A 2 -6.30 1.40 20.72
N PRO A 3 -6.23 0.10 21.01
CA PRO A 3 -5.14 -0.43 21.80
C PRO A 3 -3.92 -0.59 20.90
N ARG A 4 -2.77 -0.05 21.31
CA ARG A 4 -1.45 -0.48 20.90
C ARG A 4 -0.78 0.16 19.68
N LEU A 5 -1.03 1.43 19.40
CA LEU A 5 -0.27 2.17 18.38
C LEU A 5 1.20 2.47 18.81
N ARG A 6 1.53 2.34 20.09
CA ARG A 6 2.89 2.58 20.62
C ARG A 6 4.02 1.85 19.90
N LEU A 7 3.69 0.77 19.18
CA LEU A 7 4.70 -0.14 18.61
C LEU A 7 5.00 0.08 17.13
N MET A 8 4.09 0.71 16.38
CA MET A 8 4.32 0.90 14.93
C MET A 8 5.35 1.97 14.63
N VAL A 9 5.51 2.95 15.51
CA VAL A 9 6.32 4.14 15.25
C VAL A 9 7.79 3.95 15.53
N LEU A 10 8.14 3.18 16.56
CA LEU A 10 9.54 2.90 16.87
C LEU A 10 10.23 2.05 15.79
N GLY A 11 9.46 1.32 14.99
CA GLY A 11 9.98 0.53 13.88
C GLY A 11 10.32 1.32 12.64
N SER A 12 9.65 2.45 12.43
CA SER A 12 9.87 3.32 11.26
C SER A 12 10.68 4.57 11.60
N ALA A 13 10.86 4.92 12.87
CA ALA A 13 11.81 5.91 13.30
C ALA A 13 13.24 5.36 13.11
N LEU A 14 13.60 5.13 11.86
CA LEU A 14 14.99 5.07 11.47
C LEU A 14 15.70 6.24 12.13
N LEU A 15 16.79 5.98 12.84
CA LEU A 15 17.81 6.95 13.18
C LEU A 15 18.20 7.67 11.89
N LEU A 16 17.44 8.71 11.53
CA LEU A 16 17.76 9.57 10.41
C LEU A 16 19.10 10.20 10.77
N ALA A 17 20.15 9.80 10.07
CA ALA A 17 21.44 10.47 10.13
C ALA A 17 21.17 11.96 9.92
N ALA A 18 21.70 12.79 10.83
CA ALA A 18 21.48 14.23 10.82
C ALA A 18 21.83 14.81 9.44
N PRO A 19 20.92 15.55 8.78
CA PRO A 19 21.32 16.34 7.63
C PRO A 19 22.30 17.40 8.09
N GLY A 20 23.50 17.42 7.51
CA GLY A 20 24.62 18.35 7.67
C GLY A 20 24.67 19.10 9.00
N ALA A 21 25.77 18.97 9.73
CA ALA A 21 25.98 19.52 11.07
C ALA A 21 25.40 20.95 11.22
N PRO A 22 24.51 21.20 12.18
CA PRO A 22 24.08 22.56 12.54
C PRO A 22 25.26 23.33 13.17
N PRO A 23 25.24 24.67 13.15
CA PRO A 23 26.34 25.51 13.61
C PRO A 23 26.67 25.45 15.13
N HIS A 24 26.00 24.62 15.89
CA HIS A 24 26.37 24.22 17.26
C HIS A 24 26.19 22.72 17.34
N ALA A 25 27.33 22.00 17.43
CA ALA A 25 27.34 20.52 17.44
C ALA A 25 26.52 19.96 18.60
N GLN A 26 25.27 19.57 18.33
CA GLN A 26 24.49 18.72 19.24
C GLN A 26 25.20 17.37 19.36
N THR A 27 25.28 16.83 20.57
CA THR A 27 25.75 15.46 20.74
C THR A 27 24.72 14.47 20.18
N ALA A 28 25.16 13.28 19.76
CA ALA A 28 24.27 12.21 19.32
C ALA A 28 23.20 11.86 20.38
N GLU A 29 23.59 11.95 21.66
CA GLU A 29 22.70 11.71 22.79
C GLU A 29 21.58 12.76 22.88
N GLN A 30 21.93 14.05 22.78
CA GLN A 30 20.95 15.14 22.76
C GLN A 30 19.97 15.03 21.59
N TRP A 31 20.46 14.61 20.42
CA TRP A 31 19.62 14.38 19.26
C TRP A 31 18.64 13.20 19.49
N GLN A 32 19.11 12.10 20.08
CA GLN A 32 18.28 10.96 20.42
C GLN A 32 17.20 11.30 21.45
N GLU A 33 17.55 12.08 22.50
CA GLU A 33 16.56 12.57 23.48
C GLU A 33 15.47 13.42 22.83
N GLN A 34 15.84 14.32 21.92
CA GLN A 34 14.87 15.13 21.18
C GLN A 34 13.96 14.28 20.29
N GLN A 35 14.49 13.24 19.66
CA GLN A 35 13.67 12.30 18.88
C GLN A 35 12.68 11.56 19.76
N ILE A 36 13.09 11.05 20.92
CA ILE A 36 12.19 10.37 21.88
C ILE A 36 11.09 11.32 22.34
N ALA A 37 11.43 12.54 22.73
CA ALA A 37 10.46 13.56 23.14
C ALA A 37 9.48 13.91 22.00
N ALA A 38 9.98 13.96 20.76
CA ALA A 38 9.15 14.18 19.58
C ALA A 38 8.18 13.03 19.31
N VAL A 39 8.59 11.78 19.50
CA VAL A 39 7.70 10.60 19.41
C VAL A 39 6.58 10.71 20.44
N ASP A 40 6.91 10.92 21.72
CA ASP A 40 5.92 11.02 22.79
C ASP A 40 4.92 12.16 22.55
N LYS A 41 5.42 13.30 22.07
CA LYS A 41 4.57 14.46 21.73
C LYS A 41 3.66 14.13 20.54
N SER A 42 4.19 13.48 19.50
CA SER A 42 3.42 13.08 18.32
C SER A 42 2.31 12.10 18.66
N GLU A 43 2.59 11.10 19.50
CA GLU A 43 1.57 10.17 19.98
C GLU A 43 0.47 10.85 20.79
N ARG A 44 0.81 11.85 21.63
CA ARG A 44 -0.20 12.62 22.38
C ARG A 44 -1.13 13.38 21.44
N ILE A 45 -0.56 14.09 20.45
CA ILE A 45 -1.35 14.84 19.46
C ILE A 45 -2.24 13.91 18.64
N MET A 46 -1.72 12.74 18.23
CA MET A 46 -2.53 11.77 17.51
C MET A 46 -3.66 11.19 18.38
N ARG A 47 -3.41 10.94 19.67
CA ARG A 47 -4.49 10.54 20.59
C ARG A 47 -5.54 11.64 20.73
N GLU A 48 -5.13 12.90 20.83
CA GLU A 48 -6.03 14.05 20.82
C GLU A 48 -6.85 14.11 19.54
N ALA A 49 -6.20 14.03 18.37
CA ALA A 49 -6.88 14.00 17.07
C ALA A 49 -7.97 12.93 17.04
N ASN A 50 -7.66 11.72 17.53
CA ASN A 50 -8.61 10.59 17.55
C ASN A 50 -9.81 10.78 18.52
N THR A 51 -9.82 11.81 19.36
CA THR A 51 -11.03 12.17 20.13
C THR A 51 -12.04 12.94 19.31
N HIS A 52 -11.62 13.53 18.20
CA HIS A 52 -12.49 14.29 17.32
C HIS A 52 -13.28 13.36 16.39
N LYS A 53 -14.52 13.74 16.09
CA LYS A 53 -15.39 12.99 15.20
C LYS A 53 -15.05 13.33 13.74
N GLY A 54 -14.75 12.30 12.96
CA GLY A 54 -14.49 12.41 11.52
C GLY A 54 -13.04 12.73 11.16
N LEU A 55 -12.62 12.23 10.02
CA LEU A 55 -11.24 12.32 9.52
C LEU A 55 -10.77 13.76 9.29
N LEU A 56 -11.68 14.63 8.82
CA LEU A 56 -11.33 16.02 8.53
C LEU A 56 -10.95 16.78 9.80
N ALA A 57 -11.72 16.62 10.88
CA ALA A 57 -11.41 17.23 12.17
C ALA A 57 -10.10 16.68 12.75
N GLN A 58 -9.89 15.37 12.67
CA GLN A 58 -8.66 14.71 13.10
C GLN A 58 -7.45 15.26 12.34
N TYR A 59 -7.56 15.37 11.03
CA TYR A 59 -6.51 15.95 10.18
C TYR A 59 -6.20 17.39 10.56
N GLN A 60 -7.21 18.23 10.83
CA GLN A 60 -6.97 19.62 11.20
C GLN A 60 -6.18 19.75 12.50
N VAL A 61 -6.45 18.92 13.51
CA VAL A 61 -5.64 18.86 14.74
C VAL A 61 -4.18 18.58 14.41
N MET A 62 -3.92 17.58 13.58
CA MET A 62 -2.55 17.20 13.14
C MET A 62 -1.89 18.35 12.37
N ARG A 63 -2.59 18.96 11.43
CA ARG A 63 -2.10 20.06 10.60
C ARG A 63 -1.72 21.28 11.44
N TYR A 64 -2.58 21.70 12.38
CA TYR A 64 -2.30 22.84 13.26
C TYR A 64 -1.12 22.57 14.19
N ALA A 65 -1.01 21.38 14.75
CA ALA A 65 0.12 21.00 15.59
C ALA A 65 1.45 21.05 14.82
N TYR A 66 1.47 20.59 13.56
CA TYR A 66 2.66 20.66 12.70
C TYR A 66 3.02 22.10 12.32
N ALA A 67 2.04 22.92 11.94
CA ALA A 67 2.25 24.31 11.57
C ALA A 67 2.76 25.16 12.75
N GLY A 68 2.26 24.88 13.95
CA GLY A 68 2.62 25.57 15.18
C GLY A 68 3.98 25.21 15.76
N ASN A 69 4.63 24.14 15.30
CA ASN A 69 5.91 23.70 15.85
C ASN A 69 7.04 23.76 14.80
N LYS A 70 8.16 24.40 15.17
CA LYS A 70 9.34 24.58 14.29
C LYS A 70 10.55 23.74 14.70
N GLU A 71 10.47 22.96 15.78
CA GLU A 71 11.54 22.08 16.24
C GLU A 71 11.86 21.01 15.19
N THR A 72 13.13 20.88 14.81
CA THR A 72 13.55 19.98 13.73
C THR A 72 13.21 18.52 14.03
N ALA A 73 13.52 18.02 15.23
CA ALA A 73 13.22 16.65 15.61
C ALA A 73 11.69 16.37 15.57
N PHE A 74 10.91 17.32 16.08
CA PHE A 74 9.44 17.20 16.03
C PHE A 74 8.93 17.15 14.59
N ARG A 75 9.37 18.06 13.72
CA ARG A 75 8.90 18.09 12.33
C ARG A 75 9.27 16.82 11.55
N LEU A 76 10.46 16.27 11.78
CA LEU A 76 10.87 15.02 11.15
C LEU A 76 10.00 13.85 11.62
N ILE A 77 9.78 13.69 12.91
CA ILE A 77 9.01 12.59 13.49
C ILE A 77 7.51 12.80 13.22
N PHE A 78 6.98 13.97 13.56
CA PHE A 78 5.56 14.24 13.41
C PHE A 78 5.10 14.35 11.95
N GLY A 79 6.02 14.72 11.04
CA GLY A 79 5.77 14.70 9.59
C GLY A 79 5.29 13.32 9.11
N GLN A 80 5.82 12.23 9.67
CA GLN A 80 5.34 10.89 9.37
C GLN A 80 3.89 10.67 9.82
N TYR A 81 3.53 11.09 11.05
CA TYR A 81 2.16 10.97 11.55
C TYR A 81 1.19 11.82 10.74
N LEU A 82 1.56 13.06 10.43
CA LEU A 82 0.75 13.95 9.60
C LEU A 82 0.54 13.36 8.21
N SER A 83 1.59 12.81 7.60
CA SER A 83 1.52 12.22 6.26
C SER A 83 0.51 11.08 6.16
N TRP A 84 0.32 10.28 7.21
CA TRP A 84 -0.74 9.26 7.23
C TRP A 84 -2.14 9.88 7.13
N TYR A 85 -2.41 10.93 7.93
CA TYR A 85 -3.71 11.60 7.88
C TYR A 85 -3.94 12.30 6.53
N GLN A 86 -2.87 12.85 5.93
CA GLN A 86 -2.94 13.41 4.57
C GLN A 86 -3.30 12.33 3.54
N THR A 87 -2.73 11.12 3.63
CA THR A 87 -3.17 10.03 2.75
C THR A 87 -4.62 9.61 3.02
N PHE A 88 -5.05 9.60 4.29
CA PHE A 88 -6.41 9.22 4.66
C PHE A 88 -7.45 10.16 4.08
N ILE A 89 -7.15 11.46 3.97
CA ILE A 89 -8.04 12.46 3.35
C ILE A 89 -7.83 12.64 1.86
N GLY A 90 -6.89 11.90 1.25
CA GLY A 90 -6.60 11.94 -0.19
C GLY A 90 -5.68 13.08 -0.63
N ASP A 91 -4.98 13.73 0.29
CA ASP A 91 -3.98 14.76 0.00
C ASP A 91 -2.58 14.12 -0.18
N TYR A 92 -2.40 13.45 -1.30
CA TYR A 92 -1.21 12.65 -1.59
C TYR A 92 0.06 13.48 -1.85
N PRO A 93 0.00 14.65 -2.55
CA PRO A 93 1.18 15.48 -2.73
C PRO A 93 1.76 15.98 -1.41
N ASP A 94 0.91 16.47 -0.51
CA ASP A 94 1.35 16.95 0.80
C ASP A 94 1.81 15.81 1.71
N ALA A 95 1.21 14.62 1.60
CA ALA A 95 1.66 13.44 2.33
C ALA A 95 3.09 13.05 1.95
N ALA A 96 3.42 13.06 0.66
CA ALA A 96 4.77 12.80 0.19
C ALA A 96 5.76 13.88 0.64
N ALA A 97 5.32 15.16 0.69
CA ALA A 97 6.16 16.28 1.09
C ALA A 97 6.39 16.35 2.62
N SER A 98 5.38 15.99 3.42
CA SER A 98 5.48 16.03 4.89
C SER A 98 6.44 14.98 5.45
N PHE A 99 6.67 13.89 4.73
CA PHE A 99 7.60 12.83 5.09
C PHE A 99 8.31 12.28 3.85
N SER A 100 9.31 13.03 3.35
CA SER A 100 10.16 12.60 2.24
C SER A 100 11.43 11.93 2.78
N ILE A 101 11.64 10.68 2.41
CA ILE A 101 12.86 9.93 2.77
C ILE A 101 13.82 9.99 1.60
N LYS A 102 14.88 10.75 1.75
CA LYS A 102 15.93 10.86 0.73
C LYS A 102 16.55 9.50 0.42
N GLN A 103 16.52 9.10 -0.84
CA GLN A 103 17.12 7.87 -1.32
C GLN A 103 18.58 8.11 -1.75
N GLN A 104 19.49 7.83 -0.83
CA GLN A 104 20.94 7.96 -1.09
C GLN A 104 21.48 6.69 -1.70
N ALA A 105 22.50 6.84 -2.59
CA ALA A 105 23.31 5.72 -3.00
C ALA A 105 24.13 5.20 -1.79
N LEU A 106 24.08 3.90 -1.56
CA LEU A 106 24.77 3.22 -0.49
C LEU A 106 25.89 2.32 -1.06
N PRO A 107 26.92 2.00 -0.27
CA PRO A 107 28.03 1.15 -0.72
C PRO A 107 27.60 -0.27 -1.14
N ASP A 108 26.48 -0.77 -0.63
CA ASP A 108 25.91 -2.08 -0.94
C ASP A 108 24.90 -2.06 -2.10
N ASP A 109 24.62 -0.88 -2.70
CA ASP A 109 23.81 -0.80 -3.89
C ASP A 109 24.49 -1.54 -5.04
N ARG A 110 23.73 -2.38 -5.72
CA ARG A 110 24.23 -3.03 -6.94
C ARG A 110 24.44 -2.00 -8.04
N PRO A 111 25.40 -2.22 -8.95
CA PRO A 111 25.60 -1.32 -10.07
C PRO A 111 24.30 -1.13 -10.88
N SER A 112 24.12 0.08 -11.42
CA SER A 112 22.93 0.44 -12.19
C SER A 112 22.67 -0.57 -13.32
N PRO A 113 21.42 -1.00 -13.55
CA PRO A 113 21.08 -1.91 -14.63
C PRO A 113 21.34 -1.31 -16.02
N LEU A 114 21.52 0.01 -16.11
CA LEU A 114 21.92 0.69 -17.33
C LEU A 114 23.42 0.61 -17.60
N SER A 115 24.27 0.45 -16.57
CA SER A 115 25.73 0.41 -16.67
C SER A 115 26.25 -1.03 -16.78
N VAL A 116 25.59 -1.98 -16.13
CA VAL A 116 25.89 -3.41 -16.25
C VAL A 116 25.22 -3.96 -17.49
N GLY A 117 25.98 -4.30 -18.52
CA GLY A 117 25.43 -4.88 -19.75
C GLY A 117 24.57 -6.12 -19.49
N GLY A 118 23.54 -6.33 -20.33
CA GLY A 118 22.75 -7.56 -20.33
C GLY A 118 21.37 -7.47 -19.67
N PHE A 119 21.06 -6.41 -18.93
CA PHE A 119 19.72 -6.16 -18.40
C PHE A 119 18.82 -5.44 -19.43
N ARG A 120 17.56 -5.86 -19.48
CA ARG A 120 16.51 -5.20 -20.28
C ARG A 120 15.34 -4.82 -19.41
N ALA A 121 14.79 -3.63 -19.64
CA ALA A 121 13.56 -3.20 -19.00
C ALA A 121 12.36 -4.01 -19.51
N ARG A 122 11.51 -4.44 -18.58
CA ARG A 122 10.26 -5.14 -18.82
C ARG A 122 9.14 -4.44 -18.04
N ASN A 123 7.93 -4.46 -18.55
CA ASN A 123 6.76 -4.03 -17.80
C ASN A 123 6.63 -4.88 -16.52
N ALA A 124 6.51 -4.23 -15.38
CA ALA A 124 6.41 -4.91 -14.08
C ALA A 124 5.15 -5.78 -13.97
N LEU A 125 4.03 -5.35 -14.61
CA LEU A 125 2.77 -6.09 -14.61
C LEU A 125 2.87 -7.44 -15.32
N ASP A 126 3.80 -7.60 -16.27
CA ASP A 126 4.02 -8.86 -16.97
C ASP A 126 5.12 -9.69 -16.30
N ALA A 127 6.23 -9.03 -15.97
CA ALA A 127 7.43 -9.71 -15.49
C ALA A 127 7.25 -10.29 -14.06
N ILE A 128 6.59 -9.57 -13.14
CA ILE A 128 6.45 -10.03 -11.76
C ILE A 128 5.58 -11.29 -11.66
N PRO A 129 4.42 -11.43 -12.32
CA PRO A 129 3.68 -12.69 -12.32
C PRO A 129 4.46 -13.84 -12.93
N GLU A 130 5.22 -13.62 -14.01
CA GLU A 130 6.10 -14.65 -14.60
C GLU A 130 7.14 -15.17 -13.59
N LEU A 131 7.82 -14.27 -12.88
CA LEU A 131 8.76 -14.60 -11.83
C LEU A 131 8.08 -15.35 -10.68
N ALA A 132 6.89 -14.88 -10.27
CA ALA A 132 6.14 -15.39 -9.14
C ALA A 132 5.71 -16.87 -9.32
N ARG A 133 5.62 -17.39 -10.53
CA ARG A 133 5.28 -18.83 -10.80
C ARG A 133 6.13 -19.80 -10.02
N HIS A 134 7.38 -19.44 -9.77
CA HIS A 134 8.36 -20.31 -9.11
C HIS A 134 8.39 -20.15 -7.58
N TYR A 135 7.52 -19.30 -7.02
CA TYR A 135 7.53 -19.00 -5.60
C TYR A 135 6.19 -19.32 -4.94
N ARG A 136 6.25 -19.74 -3.67
CA ARG A 136 5.08 -19.97 -2.83
C ARG A 136 4.59 -18.67 -2.16
N ALA A 137 5.44 -17.65 -2.10
CA ALA A 137 5.10 -16.36 -1.54
C ALA A 137 5.69 -15.24 -2.39
N VAL A 138 4.95 -14.14 -2.54
CA VAL A 138 5.43 -12.89 -3.15
C VAL A 138 5.18 -11.76 -2.15
N PHE A 139 6.23 -11.04 -1.82
CA PHE A 139 6.20 -9.97 -0.83
C PHE A 139 6.48 -8.64 -1.52
N PHE A 140 5.55 -7.71 -1.39
CA PHE A 140 5.65 -6.33 -1.86
C PHE A 140 5.85 -5.40 -0.68
N ASN A 141 6.78 -4.45 -0.78
CA ASN A 141 6.83 -3.39 0.22
C ASN A 141 6.10 -2.13 -0.25
N GLU A 142 5.81 -1.27 0.72
CA GLU A 142 5.19 0.02 0.49
C GLU A 142 5.81 1.11 1.37
N ALA A 143 5.76 2.37 0.90
CA ALA A 143 5.96 3.55 1.72
C ALA A 143 4.59 4.05 2.18
N HIS A 144 4.35 4.05 3.49
CA HIS A 144 3.00 4.27 4.05
C HIS A 144 2.37 5.62 3.67
N ASN A 145 3.20 6.62 3.41
CA ASN A 145 2.80 7.96 2.99
C ASN A 145 2.83 8.18 1.47
N VAL A 146 3.20 7.16 0.69
CA VAL A 146 3.26 7.19 -0.78
C VAL A 146 2.43 6.04 -1.36
N PRO A 147 1.09 6.18 -1.41
CA PRO A 147 0.19 5.11 -1.89
C PRO A 147 0.42 4.68 -3.34
N LEU A 148 1.17 5.43 -4.14
CA LEU A 148 1.69 4.98 -5.43
C LEU A 148 2.30 3.57 -5.33
N THR A 149 3.04 3.30 -4.24
CA THR A 149 3.70 2.01 -4.02
C THR A 149 2.73 0.85 -3.75
N ARG A 150 1.46 1.13 -3.47
CA ARG A 150 0.36 0.13 -3.35
C ARG A 150 -0.31 -0.17 -4.69
N THR A 151 -0.26 0.79 -5.63
CA THR A 151 -1.02 0.70 -6.89
C THR A 151 -0.61 -0.49 -7.73
N LEU A 152 0.69 -0.81 -7.78
CA LEU A 152 1.19 -1.97 -8.51
C LEU A 152 0.69 -3.28 -7.89
N THR A 153 0.67 -3.38 -6.55
CA THR A 153 0.11 -4.55 -5.86
C THR A 153 -1.36 -4.75 -6.23
N VAL A 154 -2.19 -3.68 -6.21
CA VAL A 154 -3.60 -3.74 -6.63
C VAL A 154 -3.74 -4.29 -8.05
N GLN A 155 -2.96 -3.76 -8.99
CA GLN A 155 -3.01 -4.16 -10.40
C GLN A 155 -2.53 -5.61 -10.63
N LEU A 156 -1.63 -6.12 -9.78
CA LEU A 156 -1.07 -7.46 -9.90
C LEU A 156 -1.95 -8.56 -9.29
N LEU A 157 -2.85 -8.22 -8.37
CA LEU A 157 -3.63 -9.23 -7.62
C LEU A 157 -4.38 -10.20 -8.54
N SER A 158 -5.01 -9.73 -9.61
CA SER A 158 -5.75 -10.58 -10.54
C SER A 158 -4.83 -11.56 -11.28
N ARG A 159 -3.65 -11.08 -11.71
CA ARG A 159 -2.66 -11.92 -12.42
C ARG A 159 -2.03 -12.94 -11.47
N LEU A 160 -1.71 -12.54 -10.24
CA LEU A 160 -1.23 -13.45 -9.21
C LEU A 160 -2.29 -14.48 -8.81
N ARG A 161 -3.58 -14.07 -8.78
CA ARG A 161 -4.68 -15.02 -8.58
C ARG A 161 -4.75 -16.07 -9.68
N ALA A 162 -4.56 -15.67 -10.93
CA ALA A 162 -4.49 -16.58 -12.09
C ALA A 162 -3.29 -17.54 -12.02
N GLU A 163 -2.18 -17.10 -11.41
CA GLU A 163 -1.01 -17.95 -11.15
C GLU A 163 -1.20 -18.87 -9.93
N GLY A 164 -2.40 -18.89 -9.31
CA GLY A 164 -2.73 -19.80 -8.21
C GLY A 164 -2.47 -19.24 -6.81
N PHE A 165 -2.12 -17.97 -6.66
CA PHE A 165 -2.05 -17.36 -5.34
C PHE A 165 -3.45 -17.25 -4.74
N ASN A 166 -3.62 -17.71 -3.50
CA ASN A 166 -4.93 -17.88 -2.87
C ASN A 166 -5.04 -17.25 -1.48
N TYR A 167 -3.94 -16.75 -0.92
CA TYR A 167 -3.90 -15.99 0.32
C TYR A 167 -3.34 -14.59 0.06
N PHE A 168 -3.92 -13.61 0.74
CA PHE A 168 -3.44 -12.22 0.78
C PHE A 168 -3.28 -11.78 2.22
N ALA A 169 -2.13 -11.22 2.56
CA ALA A 169 -1.86 -10.69 3.89
C ALA A 169 -1.35 -9.25 3.76
N SER A 170 -1.78 -8.37 4.63
CA SER A 170 -1.33 -6.99 4.64
C SER A 170 -1.06 -6.50 6.05
N GLU A 171 -0.02 -5.68 6.18
CA GLU A 171 0.37 -5.07 7.46
C GLU A 171 -0.76 -4.24 8.04
N THR A 172 -0.85 -4.17 9.36
CA THR A 172 -1.84 -3.42 10.13
C THR A 172 -3.30 -3.85 10.03
N LEU A 173 -3.62 -4.93 9.31
CA LEU A 173 -4.94 -5.53 9.45
C LEU A 173 -5.12 -6.07 10.87
N TYR A 174 -6.26 -5.78 11.48
CA TYR A 174 -6.56 -6.21 12.85
C TYR A 174 -7.18 -7.60 12.87
N GLN A 175 -6.63 -8.49 13.70
CA GLN A 175 -7.19 -9.83 13.92
C GLN A 175 -8.58 -9.78 14.57
N THR A 176 -8.93 -8.65 15.18
CA THR A 176 -10.25 -8.40 15.78
C THR A 176 -11.39 -8.19 14.78
N ASP A 177 -11.08 -7.85 13.52
CA ASP A 177 -12.10 -7.77 12.47
C ASP A 177 -12.36 -9.14 11.84
N THR A 178 -12.99 -10.01 12.59
CA THR A 178 -13.37 -11.36 12.14
C THR A 178 -14.43 -11.35 11.02
N GLY A 179 -15.11 -10.23 10.82
CA GLY A 179 -16.14 -10.06 9.79
C GLY A 179 -15.62 -9.66 8.40
N LEU A 180 -14.34 -9.29 8.27
CA LEU A 180 -13.78 -8.74 7.03
C LEU A 180 -14.03 -9.64 5.81
N GLN A 181 -13.72 -10.93 5.93
CA GLN A 181 -13.87 -11.89 4.82
C GLN A 181 -15.33 -12.05 4.37
N ALA A 182 -16.25 -12.15 5.32
CA ALA A 182 -17.68 -12.32 5.01
C ALA A 182 -18.32 -11.02 4.48
N ARG A 183 -17.88 -9.88 5.00
CA ARG A 183 -18.36 -8.56 4.60
C ARG A 183 -17.90 -8.16 3.20
N GLY A 184 -16.69 -8.57 2.79
CA GLY A 184 -16.15 -8.32 1.46
C GLY A 184 -15.51 -6.92 1.25
N TYR A 185 -15.47 -6.08 2.29
CA TYR A 185 -14.87 -4.76 2.24
C TYR A 185 -14.34 -4.32 3.63
N PRO A 186 -13.33 -3.43 3.71
CA PRO A 186 -12.83 -2.91 4.97
C PRO A 186 -13.68 -1.77 5.53
N VAL A 187 -13.64 -1.65 6.85
CA VAL A 187 -14.19 -0.54 7.64
C VAL A 187 -13.08 0.06 8.51
N ALA A 188 -13.31 1.17 9.19
CA ALA A 188 -12.33 1.81 10.08
C ALA A 188 -11.73 0.86 11.13
N GLY A 189 -12.49 -0.13 11.58
CA GLY A 189 -12.04 -1.17 12.51
C GLY A 189 -11.26 -2.32 11.87
N SER A 190 -11.05 -2.33 10.57
CA SER A 190 -10.34 -3.43 9.87
C SER A 190 -8.83 -3.33 9.98
N GLY A 191 -8.28 -2.12 10.17
CA GLY A 191 -6.84 -1.90 10.27
C GLY A 191 -6.50 -0.41 10.23
N PHE A 192 -5.27 -0.04 10.64
CA PHE A 192 -4.87 1.37 10.68
C PHE A 192 -4.77 1.98 9.27
N TYR A 193 -4.04 1.33 8.37
CA TYR A 193 -3.88 1.85 7.00
C TYR A 193 -5.10 1.62 6.12
N THR A 194 -6.12 0.89 6.58
CA THR A 194 -7.37 0.74 5.82
C THR A 194 -8.14 2.05 5.65
N GLU A 195 -7.87 3.08 6.47
CA GLU A 195 -8.44 4.40 6.27
C GLU A 195 -7.98 5.06 4.95
N GLU A 196 -6.83 4.65 4.39
CA GLU A 196 -6.36 5.15 3.10
C GLU A 196 -7.10 4.43 1.95
N PRO A 197 -7.70 5.20 0.99
CA PRO A 197 -8.55 4.63 -0.06
C PRO A 197 -7.88 3.59 -0.96
N ILE A 198 -6.58 3.73 -1.31
CA ILE A 198 -5.89 2.74 -2.16
C ILE A 198 -5.58 1.46 -1.38
N TYR A 199 -5.23 1.59 -0.09
CA TYR A 199 -5.07 0.41 0.76
C TYR A 199 -6.40 -0.35 0.92
N ALA A 200 -7.49 0.39 1.17
CA ALA A 200 -8.83 -0.19 1.24
C ALA A 200 -9.23 -0.88 -0.07
N GLU A 201 -8.86 -0.29 -1.21
CA GLU A 201 -9.12 -0.86 -2.54
C GLU A 201 -8.29 -2.13 -2.79
N MET A 202 -7.06 -2.18 -2.29
CA MET A 202 -6.21 -3.37 -2.36
C MET A 202 -6.86 -4.54 -1.61
N VAL A 203 -7.35 -4.31 -0.39
CA VAL A 203 -8.07 -5.31 0.41
C VAL A 203 -9.38 -5.75 -0.27
N ARG A 204 -10.17 -4.79 -0.81
CA ARG A 204 -11.39 -5.10 -1.58
C ARG A 204 -11.09 -5.97 -2.80
N THR A 205 -10.07 -5.60 -3.55
CA THR A 205 -9.65 -6.34 -4.74
C THR A 205 -9.27 -7.77 -4.37
N ALA A 206 -8.49 -7.97 -3.31
CA ALA A 206 -8.14 -9.30 -2.83
C ALA A 206 -9.40 -10.12 -2.45
N LEU A 207 -10.34 -9.52 -1.69
CA LEU A 207 -11.58 -10.18 -1.30
C LEU A 207 -12.46 -10.55 -2.50
N LYS A 208 -12.65 -9.62 -3.45
CA LYS A 208 -13.44 -9.84 -4.68
C LYS A 208 -12.84 -10.93 -5.58
N LEU A 209 -11.52 -11.04 -5.64
CA LEU A 209 -10.82 -12.09 -6.38
C LEU A 209 -10.79 -13.45 -5.64
N GLY A 210 -11.42 -13.54 -4.46
CA GLY A 210 -11.50 -14.79 -3.70
C GLY A 210 -10.21 -15.18 -2.98
N PHE A 211 -9.33 -14.24 -2.67
CA PHE A 211 -8.23 -14.49 -1.74
C PHE A 211 -8.77 -14.67 -0.32
N LYS A 212 -8.15 -15.58 0.43
CA LYS A 212 -8.29 -15.61 1.88
C LYS A 212 -7.41 -14.51 2.48
N VAL A 213 -8.05 -13.48 3.05
CA VAL A 213 -7.34 -12.33 3.62
C VAL A 213 -6.91 -12.65 5.05
N ILE A 214 -5.64 -12.37 5.37
CA ILE A 214 -5.00 -12.72 6.63
C ILE A 214 -4.51 -11.45 7.34
N ALA A 215 -4.92 -11.29 8.59
CA ALA A 215 -4.35 -10.35 9.54
C ALA A 215 -3.22 -11.05 10.31
N TYR A 216 -1.99 -10.57 10.16
CA TYR A 216 -0.81 -11.24 10.73
C TYR A 216 -0.06 -10.41 11.77
N GLU A 217 -0.54 -9.21 12.06
CA GLU A 217 0.14 -8.30 12.98
C GLU A 217 0.40 -8.95 14.35
N ALA A 218 1.49 -8.56 15.00
CA ALA A 218 1.81 -9.03 16.32
C ALA A 218 0.76 -8.55 17.34
N GLU A 219 0.26 -9.45 18.18
CA GLU A 219 -0.71 -9.14 19.23
C GLU A 219 -0.02 -8.86 20.56
N SER A 220 1.22 -9.31 20.73
CA SER A 220 2.04 -9.05 21.91
C SER A 220 2.52 -7.59 21.94
N ASN A 221 3.16 -7.20 23.05
CA ASN A 221 3.85 -5.91 23.14
C ASN A 221 5.30 -5.98 22.63
N ALA A 222 5.64 -7.01 21.85
CA ALA A 222 6.96 -7.17 21.26
C ALA A 222 7.28 -6.05 20.27
N THR A 223 8.54 -5.65 20.24
CA THR A 223 9.08 -4.65 19.33
C THR A 223 10.27 -5.20 18.56
N GLY A 224 10.72 -4.50 17.52
CA GLY A 224 11.92 -4.88 16.76
C GLY A 224 11.87 -6.34 16.30
N ASP A 225 12.98 -7.04 16.42
CA ASP A 225 13.15 -8.44 16.00
C ASP A 225 12.06 -9.39 16.55
N ALA A 226 11.66 -9.22 17.79
CA ALA A 226 10.64 -10.08 18.40
C ALA A 226 9.25 -9.88 17.74
N ARG A 227 8.90 -8.64 17.33
CA ARG A 227 7.68 -8.35 16.56
C ARG A 227 7.73 -8.99 15.18
N GLU A 228 8.85 -8.84 14.47
CA GLU A 228 9.06 -9.46 13.16
C GLU A 228 8.92 -10.99 13.22
N ALA A 229 9.52 -11.61 14.24
CA ALA A 229 9.41 -13.05 14.47
C ALA A 229 7.97 -13.49 14.81
N GLU A 230 7.20 -12.68 15.54
CA GLU A 230 5.78 -12.98 15.83
C GLU A 230 4.93 -12.88 14.56
N GLN A 231 5.10 -11.84 13.76
CA GLN A 231 4.42 -11.69 12.47
C GLN A 231 4.70 -12.89 11.53
N ALA A 232 5.95 -13.31 11.42
CA ALA A 232 6.33 -14.49 10.63
C ALA A 232 5.66 -15.76 11.13
N ARG A 233 5.63 -15.98 12.45
CA ARG A 233 4.92 -17.12 13.05
C ARG A 233 3.41 -17.07 12.80
N ASN A 234 2.80 -15.88 12.83
CA ASN A 234 1.38 -15.69 12.54
C ASN A 234 1.07 -16.06 11.08
N ILE A 235 1.90 -15.60 10.12
CA ILE A 235 1.77 -16.00 8.72
C ILE A 235 1.93 -17.53 8.57
N TYR A 236 2.99 -18.10 9.12
CA TYR A 236 3.23 -19.54 9.01
C TYR A 236 2.06 -20.37 9.56
N ARG A 237 1.57 -20.02 10.74
CA ARG A 237 0.45 -20.72 11.42
C ARG A 237 -0.85 -20.62 10.61
N GLN A 238 -1.18 -19.46 10.06
CA GLN A 238 -2.46 -19.20 9.42
C GLN A 238 -2.49 -19.65 7.95
N VAL A 239 -1.33 -19.65 7.28
CA VAL A 239 -1.25 -19.90 5.83
C VAL A 239 -0.62 -21.25 5.51
N PHE A 240 0.58 -21.54 6.03
CA PHE A 240 1.39 -22.62 5.48
C PHE A 240 1.37 -23.92 6.27
N ARG A 241 1.16 -23.84 7.60
CA ARG A 241 1.31 -24.99 8.52
C ARG A 241 0.45 -26.20 8.11
N ASN A 242 -0.80 -25.94 7.70
CA ASN A 242 -1.77 -26.99 7.39
C ASN A 242 -2.22 -26.95 5.92
N HIS A 243 -1.59 -26.14 5.09
CA HIS A 243 -1.96 -25.94 3.67
C HIS A 243 -0.71 -25.98 2.80
N PRO A 244 -0.25 -27.19 2.39
CA PRO A 244 0.98 -27.34 1.60
C PRO A 244 0.90 -26.62 0.25
N ASP A 245 -0.30 -26.48 -0.32
CA ASP A 245 -0.53 -25.83 -1.63
C ASP A 245 -0.82 -24.33 -1.49
N ALA A 246 -0.74 -23.75 -0.30
CA ALA A 246 -0.95 -22.34 -0.10
C ALA A 246 0.09 -21.51 -0.84
N ARG A 247 -0.40 -20.46 -1.53
CA ARG A 247 0.43 -19.44 -2.17
C ARG A 247 -0.02 -18.06 -1.69
N LEU A 248 0.93 -17.28 -1.18
CA LEU A 248 0.68 -16.07 -0.41
C LEU A 248 1.20 -14.83 -1.14
N VAL A 249 0.37 -13.78 -1.20
CA VAL A 249 0.78 -12.40 -1.49
C VAL A 249 0.81 -11.62 -0.20
N VAL A 250 1.90 -10.91 0.09
CA VAL A 250 2.04 -10.02 1.25
C VAL A 250 2.26 -8.59 0.76
N ASN A 251 1.61 -7.63 1.40
CA ASN A 251 1.94 -6.21 1.32
C ASN A 251 2.32 -5.71 2.71
N ALA A 252 3.54 -5.19 2.86
CA ALA A 252 4.07 -4.71 4.14
C ALA A 252 4.94 -3.47 3.95
N GLY A 253 5.16 -2.68 5.00
CA GLY A 253 5.97 -1.48 4.92
C GLY A 253 7.46 -1.75 4.76
N TYR A 254 8.14 -0.92 3.99
CA TYR A 254 9.61 -0.80 3.91
C TYR A 254 10.38 -2.13 3.90
N ALA A 255 11.18 -2.39 4.96
CA ALA A 255 12.12 -3.51 4.99
C ALA A 255 11.60 -4.78 5.68
N HIS A 256 10.32 -4.86 6.04
CA HIS A 256 9.70 -6.11 6.54
C HIS A 256 9.86 -7.28 5.58
N ILE A 257 10.03 -6.98 4.28
CA ILE A 257 10.14 -7.96 3.20
C ILE A 257 11.58 -8.32 2.80
N GLN A 258 12.60 -7.67 3.37
CA GLN A 258 13.99 -8.00 3.03
C GLN A 258 14.34 -9.42 3.51
N LYS A 259 15.14 -10.13 2.72
CA LYS A 259 15.49 -11.55 2.98
C LYS A 259 16.80 -11.72 3.73
N SER A 260 17.55 -10.65 3.91
CA SER A 260 18.84 -10.64 4.62
C SER A 260 19.21 -9.23 5.04
N GLY A 261 20.11 -9.15 6.02
CA GLY A 261 20.57 -7.87 6.59
C GLY A 261 19.90 -7.57 7.92
N THR A 262 20.20 -6.41 8.49
CA THR A 262 19.63 -6.01 9.78
C THR A 262 18.43 -5.10 9.58
N PHE A 263 17.32 -5.44 10.23
CA PHE A 263 16.11 -4.61 10.29
C PHE A 263 15.63 -4.55 11.74
N LEU A 264 15.43 -3.35 12.27
CA LEU A 264 14.93 -3.10 13.64
C LEU A 264 15.73 -3.84 14.74
N GLY A 265 17.05 -3.96 14.52
CA GLY A 265 17.95 -4.61 15.47
C GLY A 265 18.06 -6.14 15.33
N GLY A 266 17.41 -6.74 14.33
CA GLY A 266 17.45 -8.17 14.07
C GLY A 266 17.11 -8.55 12.65
N SER A 267 16.39 -9.64 12.47
CA SER A 267 15.91 -10.11 11.16
C SER A 267 14.53 -9.53 10.83
N SER A 268 14.23 -9.39 9.56
CA SER A 268 12.90 -9.00 9.07
C SER A 268 11.89 -10.15 9.20
N MET A 269 10.61 -9.82 9.02
CA MET A 269 9.52 -10.80 8.95
C MET A 269 9.75 -11.83 7.83
N ALA A 270 10.21 -11.40 6.65
CA ALA A 270 10.49 -12.32 5.53
C ALA A 270 11.61 -13.30 5.87
N GLU A 271 12.70 -12.82 6.47
CA GLU A 271 13.82 -13.65 6.89
C GLU A 271 13.42 -14.63 8.02
N HIS A 272 12.63 -14.19 8.99
CA HIS A 272 12.06 -15.07 10.02
C HIS A 272 11.15 -16.14 9.42
N LEU A 273 10.27 -15.78 8.45
CA LEU A 273 9.42 -16.75 7.77
C LEU A 273 10.25 -17.81 7.04
N GLN A 274 11.29 -17.40 6.33
CA GLN A 274 12.19 -18.34 5.65
C GLN A 274 12.86 -19.29 6.64
N LYS A 275 13.34 -18.77 7.79
CA LYS A 275 13.99 -19.59 8.83
C LYS A 275 13.06 -20.66 9.43
N ILE A 276 11.78 -20.33 9.68
CA ILE A 276 10.84 -21.25 10.33
C ILE A 276 10.11 -22.19 9.37
N SER A 277 10.05 -21.88 8.09
CA SER A 277 9.24 -22.62 7.10
C SER A 277 10.01 -23.17 5.92
N GLY A 278 11.23 -22.69 5.68
CA GLY A 278 11.97 -22.97 4.44
C GLY A 278 11.39 -22.28 3.19
N ILE A 279 10.36 -21.46 3.33
CA ILE A 279 9.75 -20.74 2.21
C ILE A 279 10.55 -19.48 1.90
N ASP A 280 11.18 -19.45 0.74
CA ASP A 280 11.86 -18.27 0.21
C ASP A 280 10.87 -17.45 -0.61
N PRO A 281 10.48 -16.21 -0.18
CA PRO A 281 9.56 -15.37 -0.94
C PRO A 281 10.27 -14.69 -2.10
N LEU A 282 9.52 -14.38 -3.18
CA LEU A 282 9.94 -13.36 -4.14
C LEU A 282 9.75 -11.98 -3.49
N SER A 283 10.84 -11.30 -3.18
CA SER A 283 10.83 -9.98 -2.52
C SER A 283 10.91 -8.87 -3.56
N VAL A 284 9.81 -8.11 -3.70
CA VAL A 284 9.64 -7.02 -4.68
C VAL A 284 9.70 -5.67 -3.97
N GLU A 285 10.80 -4.96 -4.17
CA GLU A 285 11.07 -3.66 -3.58
C GLU A 285 10.46 -2.54 -4.43
N GLN A 286 9.65 -1.67 -3.81
CA GLN A 286 8.88 -0.61 -4.45
C GLN A 286 9.14 0.79 -3.86
N THR A 287 9.97 0.90 -2.83
CA THR A 287 10.05 2.11 -2.00
C THR A 287 11.28 2.98 -2.25
N MET A 288 12.14 2.60 -3.22
CA MET A 288 13.41 3.31 -3.45
C MET A 288 13.49 4.04 -4.79
N LEU A 289 12.71 3.62 -5.80
CA LEU A 289 12.90 4.07 -7.18
C LEU A 289 11.62 4.68 -7.76
N TYR A 290 11.17 5.75 -7.14
CA TYR A 290 10.04 6.61 -7.57
C TYR A 290 10.42 8.09 -7.44
N ALA A 291 9.63 8.99 -8.05
CA ALA A 291 9.84 10.44 -7.95
C ALA A 291 9.45 10.98 -6.57
N HIS A 292 10.37 11.67 -5.90
CA HIS A 292 10.11 12.41 -4.67
C HIS A 292 9.62 13.85 -4.98
N PRO A 293 9.03 14.56 -4.00
CA PRO A 293 8.67 15.98 -4.16
C PRO A 293 9.86 16.85 -4.55
N SER A 294 11.05 16.51 -4.06
CA SER A 294 12.32 17.09 -4.52
C SER A 294 13.13 16.05 -5.27
N ALA A 295 13.53 16.34 -6.51
CA ALA A 295 14.42 15.47 -7.27
C ALA A 295 15.80 15.25 -6.61
N ALA A 296 16.17 16.09 -5.64
CA ALA A 296 17.37 15.90 -4.84
C ALA A 296 17.26 14.75 -3.83
N ASP A 297 16.04 14.27 -3.58
CA ASP A 297 15.75 13.12 -2.73
C ASP A 297 15.63 11.81 -3.52
N ASP A 298 15.57 11.88 -4.86
CA ASP A 298 15.53 10.70 -5.72
C ASP A 298 16.85 9.92 -5.65
N HIS A 299 16.75 8.60 -5.74
CA HIS A 299 17.93 7.77 -5.94
C HIS A 299 18.63 8.12 -7.27
N PRO A 300 19.98 8.24 -7.33
CA PRO A 300 20.68 8.65 -8.56
C PRO A 300 20.34 7.80 -9.81
N TYR A 301 20.04 6.51 -9.64
CA TYR A 301 19.67 5.65 -10.75
C TYR A 301 18.26 5.94 -11.30
N TYR A 302 17.35 6.45 -10.46
CA TYR A 302 15.99 6.75 -10.88
C TYR A 302 15.95 7.74 -12.04
N GLY A 303 16.54 8.93 -11.85
CA GLY A 303 16.55 9.96 -12.89
C GLY A 303 17.27 9.51 -14.17
N ALA A 304 18.34 8.71 -14.07
CA ALA A 304 19.04 8.17 -15.23
C ALA A 304 18.15 7.21 -16.06
N VAL A 305 17.39 6.33 -15.39
CA VAL A 305 16.46 5.39 -16.02
C VAL A 305 15.31 6.15 -16.68
N MET A 306 14.70 7.11 -15.97
CA MET A 306 13.59 7.90 -16.49
C MET A 306 13.99 8.69 -17.76
N ARG A 307 15.14 9.35 -17.75
CA ARG A 307 15.64 10.10 -18.94
C ARG A 307 15.98 9.22 -20.13
N LYS A 308 16.41 7.96 -19.90
CA LYS A 308 16.81 7.07 -21.00
C LYS A 308 15.63 6.31 -21.60
N LEU A 309 14.67 5.88 -20.77
CA LEU A 309 13.64 4.93 -21.19
C LEU A 309 12.24 5.53 -21.29
N HIS A 310 11.97 6.65 -20.61
CA HIS A 310 10.67 7.32 -20.57
C HIS A 310 9.50 6.34 -20.34
N PRO A 311 9.54 5.49 -19.30
CA PRO A 311 8.53 4.47 -19.12
C PRO A 311 7.18 5.11 -18.77
N ALA A 312 6.10 4.65 -19.42
CA ALA A 312 4.72 5.05 -19.11
C ALA A 312 4.08 4.16 -18.03
N GLN A 313 4.70 3.02 -17.72
CA GLN A 313 4.24 2.03 -16.73
C GLN A 313 5.41 1.63 -15.82
N PRO A 314 5.15 1.09 -14.62
CA PRO A 314 6.20 0.55 -13.77
C PRO A 314 7.03 -0.50 -14.49
N ILE A 315 8.35 -0.42 -14.38
CA ILE A 315 9.28 -1.35 -15.02
C ILE A 315 10.21 -2.02 -14.01
N VAL A 316 10.65 -3.21 -14.37
CA VAL A 316 11.70 -3.97 -13.72
C VAL A 316 12.78 -4.34 -14.75
N PHE A 317 13.96 -4.72 -14.30
CA PHE A 317 15.03 -5.14 -15.21
C PHE A 317 15.30 -6.64 -15.05
N LEU A 318 15.35 -7.35 -16.19
CA LEU A 318 15.71 -8.77 -16.26
C LEU A 318 16.95 -8.95 -17.14
N ASP A 319 17.82 -9.88 -16.78
CA ASP A 319 18.91 -10.32 -17.63
C ASP A 319 18.42 -11.27 -18.74
N LYS A 320 19.33 -11.72 -19.61
CA LYS A 320 19.03 -12.64 -20.72
C LYS A 320 18.47 -14.00 -20.28
N ASN A 321 18.69 -14.39 -19.03
CA ASN A 321 18.22 -15.64 -18.44
C ASN A 321 16.92 -15.44 -17.63
N GLY A 322 16.34 -14.24 -17.63
CA GLY A 322 15.15 -13.89 -16.86
C GLY A 322 15.44 -13.59 -15.38
N LYS A 323 16.71 -13.51 -14.96
CA LYS A 323 17.05 -13.16 -13.57
C LYS A 323 16.81 -11.69 -13.33
N PRO A 324 16.02 -11.33 -12.27
CA PRO A 324 15.72 -9.93 -11.98
C PRO A 324 16.92 -9.20 -11.37
N TRP A 325 16.93 -7.88 -11.59
CA TRP A 325 17.82 -6.94 -10.91
C TRP A 325 17.11 -6.35 -9.69
N SER A 326 17.83 -6.20 -8.60
CA SER A 326 17.41 -5.43 -7.45
C SER A 326 18.49 -4.43 -7.04
N LEU A 327 18.08 -3.29 -6.48
CA LEU A 327 19.01 -2.26 -6.02
C LEU A 327 19.93 -2.80 -4.90
N ARG A 328 19.34 -3.52 -3.94
CA ARG A 328 20.08 -4.04 -2.77
C ARG A 328 19.98 -5.55 -2.63
N PRO A 329 20.99 -6.19 -1.99
CA PRO A 329 21.06 -7.66 -1.89
C PRO A 329 19.90 -8.32 -1.16
N GLY A 330 19.26 -7.64 -0.22
CA GLY A 330 18.15 -8.18 0.55
C GLY A 330 16.84 -8.36 -0.21
N TYR A 331 16.79 -7.99 -1.49
CA TYR A 331 15.59 -8.05 -2.34
C TYR A 331 15.90 -8.79 -3.65
N ASP A 332 14.85 -9.31 -4.30
CA ASP A 332 15.00 -9.98 -5.60
C ASP A 332 14.76 -9.04 -6.78
N VAL A 333 13.77 -8.16 -6.66
CA VAL A 333 13.31 -7.26 -7.73
C VAL A 333 13.22 -5.85 -7.17
N SER A 334 13.71 -4.82 -7.92
CA SER A 334 13.38 -3.43 -7.65
C SER A 334 12.57 -2.83 -8.78
N VAL A 335 11.49 -2.15 -8.43
CA VAL A 335 10.54 -1.52 -9.36
C VAL A 335 10.90 -0.05 -9.55
N PHE A 336 10.97 0.39 -10.79
CA PHE A 336 11.02 1.79 -11.15
C PHE A 336 9.62 2.27 -11.53
N PHE A 337 9.09 3.23 -10.78
CA PHE A 337 7.81 3.85 -11.11
C PHE A 337 8.01 5.00 -12.12
N PRO A 338 7.08 5.22 -13.06
CA PRO A 338 7.14 6.38 -13.95
C PRO A 338 7.02 7.69 -13.15
N PRO A 339 7.46 8.82 -13.72
CA PRO A 339 7.28 10.12 -13.10
C PRO A 339 5.82 10.42 -12.82
N GLN A 340 5.53 10.98 -11.65
CA GLN A 340 4.17 11.33 -11.26
C GLN A 340 3.66 12.52 -12.10
N GLN A 341 2.41 12.43 -12.51
CA GLN A 341 1.67 13.51 -13.15
C GLN A 341 0.48 13.88 -12.29
N LEU A 342 0.12 15.15 -12.31
CA LEU A 342 -1.07 15.66 -11.61
C LEU A 342 -2.11 16.10 -12.61
N ASN A 343 -3.37 15.78 -12.34
CA ASN A 343 -4.53 16.35 -13.01
C ASN A 343 -5.44 16.99 -11.96
N ARG A 344 -5.72 18.29 -12.07
CA ARG A 344 -6.49 19.06 -11.06
C ARG A 344 -6.02 18.82 -9.62
N GLY A 345 -4.69 18.82 -9.43
CA GLY A 345 -4.08 18.58 -8.11
C GLY A 345 -4.06 17.12 -7.65
N ARG A 346 -4.63 16.19 -8.45
CA ARG A 346 -4.71 14.78 -8.12
C ARG A 346 -3.68 13.96 -8.91
N PRO A 347 -2.93 13.03 -8.29
CA PRO A 347 -2.03 12.16 -9.01
C PRO A 347 -2.77 11.25 -9.99
N THR A 348 -2.28 11.18 -11.25
CA THR A 348 -2.92 10.36 -12.28
C THR A 348 -2.81 8.85 -12.05
N TRP A 349 -1.83 8.39 -11.24
CA TRP A 349 -1.71 6.98 -10.86
C TRP A 349 -2.91 6.44 -10.04
N LEU A 350 -3.81 7.32 -9.56
CA LEU A 350 -5.08 6.94 -8.94
C LEU A 350 -6.01 6.19 -9.89
N ASP A 351 -5.76 6.26 -11.19
CA ASP A 351 -6.47 5.49 -12.22
C ASP A 351 -6.20 3.97 -12.14
N LEU A 352 -5.18 3.55 -11.36
CA LEU A 352 -4.76 2.15 -11.20
C LEU A 352 -4.52 1.45 -12.54
N GLY A 353 -3.84 2.14 -13.48
CA GLY A 353 -3.55 1.60 -14.80
C GLY A 353 -4.80 1.43 -15.68
N GLY A 354 -5.78 2.31 -15.53
CA GLY A 354 -7.02 2.34 -16.31
C GLY A 354 -8.19 1.58 -15.64
N LEU A 355 -8.00 0.98 -14.47
CA LEU A 355 -9.08 0.32 -13.72
C LEU A 355 -10.08 1.33 -13.13
N ARG A 356 -9.70 2.58 -12.98
CA ARG A 356 -10.53 3.68 -12.49
C ARG A 356 -10.60 4.79 -13.51
N LYS A 357 -11.71 5.52 -13.53
CA LYS A 357 -11.91 6.73 -14.34
C LYS A 357 -11.96 7.96 -13.45
N PRO A 358 -11.46 9.11 -13.93
CA PRO A 358 -11.68 10.38 -13.24
C PRO A 358 -13.17 10.75 -13.29
N TYR A 359 -13.66 11.23 -12.15
CA TYR A 359 -15.00 11.76 -11.99
C TYR A 359 -14.90 13.16 -11.37
N PHE A 360 -15.30 14.17 -12.11
CA PHE A 360 -15.24 15.55 -11.67
C PHE A 360 -16.18 15.81 -10.49
N VAL A 361 -15.69 16.49 -9.46
CA VAL A 361 -16.43 16.92 -8.29
C VAL A 361 -16.36 18.43 -8.15
N ASP A 362 -17.53 19.04 -8.05
CA ASP A 362 -17.77 20.47 -8.08
C ASP A 362 -17.67 21.09 -6.68
N ALA A 363 -16.84 22.12 -6.53
CA ALA A 363 -16.66 22.85 -5.26
C ALA A 363 -17.92 23.63 -4.79
N GLU A 364 -18.87 23.96 -5.70
CA GLU A 364 -20.10 24.65 -5.33
C GLU A 364 -20.95 23.81 -4.36
N ARG A 365 -20.83 22.46 -4.45
CA ARG A 365 -21.53 21.54 -3.56
C ARG A 365 -21.04 21.59 -2.12
N CYS A 366 -19.89 22.20 -1.85
CA CYS A 366 -19.42 22.52 -0.50
C CYS A 366 -20.18 23.69 0.15
N GLN A 367 -21.08 24.38 -0.57
CA GLN A 367 -21.94 25.46 -0.06
C GLN A 367 -21.14 26.56 0.65
N ARG A 368 -19.95 26.89 0.12
CA ARG A 368 -18.98 27.84 0.69
C ARG A 368 -18.45 27.45 2.08
N THR A 369 -18.62 26.20 2.50
CA THR A 369 -18.09 25.67 3.76
C THR A 369 -16.78 24.94 3.49
N PHE A 370 -15.66 25.48 3.98
CA PHE A 370 -14.32 24.92 3.81
C PHE A 370 -13.60 24.85 5.15
N PRO A 371 -12.75 23.82 5.36
CA PRO A 371 -12.46 22.70 4.46
C PRO A 371 -13.66 21.78 4.26
N CYS A 372 -13.78 21.21 3.06
CA CYS A 372 -14.87 20.34 2.65
C CYS A 372 -14.32 18.98 2.25
N LEU A 373 -14.75 17.92 2.91
CA LEU A 373 -14.38 16.53 2.59
C LEU A 373 -15.36 15.95 1.57
N ILE A 374 -14.84 15.53 0.43
CA ILE A 374 -15.60 14.88 -0.63
C ILE A 374 -15.18 13.42 -0.70
N GLN A 375 -16.14 12.50 -0.65
CA GLN A 375 -15.86 11.07 -0.68
C GLN A 375 -16.91 10.28 -1.45
N ALA A 376 -16.47 9.27 -2.21
CA ALA A 376 -17.33 8.30 -2.86
C ALA A 376 -17.24 6.94 -2.18
N ARG A 377 -18.36 6.38 -1.72
CA ARG A 377 -18.44 5.01 -1.19
C ARG A 377 -19.24 4.14 -2.15
N TYR A 378 -18.86 2.89 -2.26
CA TYR A 378 -19.66 1.93 -3.04
C TYR A 378 -21.08 1.84 -2.48
N ALA A 379 -22.09 1.92 -3.35
CA ALA A 379 -23.49 1.99 -2.94
C ALA A 379 -24.03 0.67 -2.36
N ASP A 380 -23.37 -0.43 -2.63
CA ASP A 380 -23.67 -1.78 -2.14
C ASP A 380 -22.93 -2.14 -0.84
N GLU A 381 -22.04 -1.26 -0.37
CA GLU A 381 -21.35 -1.41 0.91
C GLU A 381 -22.07 -0.65 2.04
N GLY A 382 -21.88 -1.08 3.28
CA GLY A 382 -22.48 -0.42 4.44
C GLY A 382 -21.96 1.01 4.66
N ALA A 383 -22.73 1.81 5.41
CA ALA A 383 -22.42 3.22 5.66
C ALA A 383 -21.07 3.47 6.37
N ASN A 384 -20.51 2.45 7.01
CA ASN A 384 -19.20 2.47 7.69
C ASN A 384 -18.04 1.98 6.81
N SER A 385 -18.28 1.65 5.53
CA SER A 385 -17.23 1.25 4.60
C SER A 385 -16.25 2.40 4.36
N ILE A 386 -15.00 2.07 4.12
CA ILE A 386 -14.01 3.06 3.70
C ILE A 386 -14.37 3.58 2.30
N ALA A 387 -14.17 4.86 2.04
CA ALA A 387 -14.39 5.43 0.72
C ALA A 387 -13.55 4.73 -0.35
N ALA A 388 -14.10 4.59 -1.56
CA ALA A 388 -13.35 4.12 -2.72
C ALA A 388 -12.29 5.16 -3.12
N ASP A 389 -12.65 6.44 -3.06
CA ASP A 389 -11.72 7.57 -3.17
C ASP A 389 -12.27 8.77 -2.39
N ARG A 390 -11.38 9.67 -1.99
CA ARG A 390 -11.73 10.91 -1.30
C ARG A 390 -10.71 12.01 -1.55
N LEU A 391 -11.13 13.25 -1.34
CA LEU A 391 -10.27 14.43 -1.37
C LEU A 391 -10.83 15.51 -0.43
N VAL A 392 -9.99 16.49 -0.12
CA VAL A 392 -10.40 17.69 0.63
C VAL A 392 -10.22 18.91 -0.27
N LEU A 393 -11.23 19.76 -0.31
CA LEU A 393 -11.10 21.12 -0.80
C LEU A 393 -10.93 22.04 0.42
N ASP A 394 -9.77 22.67 0.55
CA ASP A 394 -9.39 23.45 1.75
C ASP A 394 -9.83 24.92 1.65
N VAL A 395 -9.79 25.46 0.44
CA VAL A 395 -10.25 26.84 0.11
C VAL A 395 -10.78 26.84 -1.31
N ILE A 396 -11.63 27.78 -1.65
CA ILE A 396 -11.83 28.14 -3.06
C ILE A 396 -10.49 28.72 -3.51
N PRO A 397 -9.74 28.08 -4.41
CA PRO A 397 -8.48 28.62 -4.82
C PRO A 397 -8.73 29.90 -5.60
N LEU A 398 -8.52 31.06 -4.96
CA LEU A 398 -8.64 32.37 -5.60
C LEU A 398 -7.61 32.55 -6.73
N ASN A 399 -6.56 31.73 -6.76
CA ASN A 399 -5.46 31.76 -7.73
C ASN A 399 -5.22 30.38 -8.40
N ALA A 400 -6.08 29.39 -8.21
CA ALA A 400 -6.00 28.21 -9.07
C ALA A 400 -6.27 28.70 -10.48
N VAL A 401 -5.29 28.48 -11.36
CA VAL A 401 -5.56 28.52 -12.80
C VAL A 401 -6.81 27.68 -12.97
N PRO A 402 -7.92 28.26 -13.45
CA PRO A 402 -9.14 27.52 -13.64
C PRO A 402 -8.78 26.39 -14.61
N ASP A 403 -8.70 25.16 -14.11
CA ASP A 403 -8.79 24.04 -15.00
C ASP A 403 -10.17 24.18 -15.63
N GLU A 404 -10.17 24.54 -16.90
CA GLU A 404 -11.34 24.92 -17.68
C GLU A 404 -12.31 23.76 -17.79
N HIS A 405 -12.97 23.42 -16.68
CA HIS A 405 -14.11 22.54 -16.74
C HIS A 405 -15.36 23.38 -16.91
N VAL A 406 -15.86 23.39 -18.14
CA VAL A 406 -17.07 24.13 -18.49
C VAL A 406 -18.27 23.21 -18.33
N VAL A 407 -19.13 23.52 -17.35
CA VAL A 407 -20.45 22.88 -17.17
C VAL A 407 -21.51 23.87 -17.59
N ASN A 408 -22.33 23.55 -18.59
CA ASN A 408 -23.38 24.42 -19.12
C ASN A 408 -22.91 25.85 -19.50
N GLY A 409 -21.67 25.96 -20.01
CA GLY A 409 -21.09 27.24 -20.40
C GLY A 409 -20.52 28.09 -19.28
N GLN A 410 -20.49 27.58 -18.05
CA GLN A 410 -19.87 28.25 -16.89
C GLN A 410 -18.61 27.51 -16.44
N MET A 411 -17.57 28.26 -16.08
CA MET A 411 -16.36 27.71 -15.48
C MET A 411 -16.67 27.26 -14.05
N VAL A 412 -16.36 26.01 -13.75
CA VAL A 412 -16.61 25.38 -12.45
C VAL A 412 -15.28 24.99 -11.83
N VAL A 413 -15.06 25.45 -10.59
CA VAL A 413 -13.90 25.05 -9.77
C VAL A 413 -14.20 23.70 -9.13
N GLY A 414 -13.23 22.79 -9.19
CA GLY A 414 -13.38 21.46 -8.62
C GLY A 414 -12.12 20.64 -8.75
N SER A 415 -12.26 19.36 -8.49
CA SER A 415 -11.19 18.36 -8.60
C SER A 415 -11.75 17.03 -9.11
N GLU A 416 -11.00 15.94 -8.99
CA GLU A 416 -11.38 14.64 -9.50
C GLU A 416 -11.27 13.54 -8.44
N LEU A 417 -12.30 12.69 -8.36
CA LEU A 417 -12.21 11.37 -7.75
C LEU A 417 -11.92 10.33 -8.84
N TYR A 418 -11.17 9.29 -8.50
CA TYR A 418 -10.88 8.18 -9.41
C TYR A 418 -11.67 6.95 -8.95
N LEU A 419 -12.60 6.48 -9.78
CA LEU A 419 -13.57 5.47 -9.40
C LEU A 419 -13.63 4.33 -10.43
N ARG A 420 -13.73 3.09 -9.96
CA ARG A 420 -14.01 1.94 -10.82
C ARG A 420 -15.43 2.05 -11.41
N PRO A 421 -15.75 1.32 -12.50
CA PRO A 421 -17.13 1.14 -12.90
C PRO A 421 -17.99 0.65 -11.73
N GLY A 422 -19.15 1.26 -11.52
CA GLY A 422 -20.00 0.88 -10.40
C GLY A 422 -20.95 1.99 -9.95
N LYS A 423 -21.67 1.72 -8.87
CA LYS A 423 -22.62 2.66 -8.25
C LYS A 423 -22.04 3.17 -6.94
N TYR A 424 -22.16 4.48 -6.70
CA TYR A 424 -21.57 5.13 -5.53
C TYR A 424 -22.55 6.07 -4.86
N ILE A 425 -22.32 6.31 -3.57
CA ILE A 425 -22.86 7.41 -2.80
C ILE A 425 -21.75 8.43 -2.66
N LEU A 426 -21.89 9.57 -3.34
CA LEU A 426 -21.00 10.71 -3.26
C LEU A 426 -21.51 11.63 -2.16
N THR A 427 -20.66 11.97 -1.18
CA THR A 427 -21.00 12.84 -0.07
C THR A 427 -19.99 13.97 0.07
N TYR A 428 -20.49 15.14 0.44
CA TYR A 428 -19.73 16.33 0.82
C TYR A 428 -20.04 16.63 2.27
N SER A 429 -19.04 16.87 3.08
CA SER A 429 -19.20 17.14 4.50
C SER A 429 -18.23 18.20 5.00
N ASP A 430 -18.64 18.93 6.04
CA ASP A 430 -17.80 19.87 6.76
C ASP A 430 -16.92 19.18 7.81
N ILE A 431 -16.19 20.00 8.58
CA ILE A 431 -15.29 19.53 9.65
C ILE A 431 -16.05 18.81 10.78
N ASP A 432 -17.29 19.21 11.06
CA ASP A 432 -18.14 18.62 12.10
C ASP A 432 -18.89 17.38 11.61
N THR A 433 -18.59 16.91 10.39
CA THR A 433 -19.25 15.79 9.71
C THR A 433 -20.71 16.06 9.31
N ASN A 434 -21.14 17.32 9.28
CA ASN A 434 -22.45 17.67 8.72
C ASN A 434 -22.43 17.45 7.22
N LYS A 435 -23.46 16.79 6.73
CA LYS A 435 -23.60 16.52 5.30
C LYS A 435 -24.10 17.81 4.60
N LEU A 436 -23.25 18.35 3.72
CA LEU A 436 -23.55 19.51 2.89
C LEU A 436 -24.31 19.08 1.63
N PHE A 437 -23.90 17.96 1.02
CA PHE A 437 -24.53 17.43 -0.19
C PHE A 437 -24.36 15.91 -0.27
N GLU A 438 -25.32 15.23 -0.91
CA GLU A 438 -25.25 13.80 -1.20
C GLU A 438 -25.90 13.49 -2.54
N GLN A 439 -25.27 12.60 -3.31
CA GLN A 439 -25.76 12.18 -4.61
C GLN A 439 -25.40 10.71 -4.86
N LYS A 440 -26.31 9.98 -5.49
CA LYS A 440 -26.00 8.68 -6.10
C LYS A 440 -25.46 8.90 -7.49
N ILE A 441 -24.32 8.28 -7.79
CA ILE A 441 -23.66 8.37 -9.09
C ILE A 441 -23.40 6.97 -9.65
N VAL A 442 -23.26 6.88 -10.96
CA VAL A 442 -22.93 5.65 -11.69
C VAL A 442 -21.74 5.94 -12.58
N ILE A 443 -20.69 5.16 -12.44
CA ILE A 443 -19.49 5.19 -13.30
C ILE A 443 -19.64 4.06 -14.32
N GLY A 444 -19.56 4.40 -15.61
CA GLY A 444 -19.61 3.43 -16.71
C GLY A 444 -18.36 2.57 -16.81
N THR A 445 -18.41 1.51 -17.63
CA THR A 445 -17.29 0.60 -17.87
C THR A 445 -16.05 1.35 -18.36
N THR A 446 -14.87 0.86 -17.96
CA THR A 446 -13.59 1.29 -18.48
C THR A 446 -13.28 0.51 -19.77
N ASP A 447 -12.42 1.04 -20.64
CA ASP A 447 -11.92 0.30 -21.81
C ASP A 447 -10.97 -0.85 -21.41
N ALA A 448 -10.42 -0.78 -20.19
CA ALA A 448 -9.68 -1.87 -19.59
C ALA A 448 -10.65 -2.88 -18.95
N ALA A 449 -10.53 -4.16 -19.30
CA ALA A 449 -11.22 -5.23 -18.58
C ALA A 449 -10.80 -5.18 -17.11
N ASP A 450 -11.75 -5.02 -16.19
CA ASP A 450 -11.49 -5.10 -14.75
C ASP A 450 -11.77 -6.52 -14.27
N PRO A 451 -10.72 -7.36 -14.10
CA PRO A 451 -10.91 -8.75 -13.70
C PRO A 451 -11.51 -8.91 -12.31
N ALA A 452 -11.48 -7.87 -11.46
CA ALA A 452 -12.14 -7.88 -10.16
C ALA A 452 -13.67 -7.68 -10.27
N MET A 453 -14.15 -7.15 -11.40
CA MET A 453 -15.59 -6.99 -11.67
C MET A 453 -16.18 -8.21 -12.38
N ASP A 454 -15.36 -8.94 -13.17
CA ASP A 454 -15.77 -10.13 -13.91
C ASP A 454 -15.66 -11.43 -13.07
N ALA A 455 -15.10 -11.37 -11.87
CA ALA A 455 -15.02 -12.51 -10.96
C ALA A 455 -16.42 -12.88 -10.44
N GLN A 456 -17.28 -13.40 -11.31
CA GLN A 456 -18.48 -14.12 -10.95
C GLN A 456 -18.03 -15.50 -10.42
N THR A 457 -18.25 -15.72 -9.13
CA THR A 457 -18.16 -16.98 -8.39
C THR A 457 -16.87 -17.80 -8.61
N PRO A 458 -16.06 -18.04 -7.60
CA PRO A 458 -14.93 -18.96 -7.72
C PRO A 458 -15.45 -20.30 -8.22
N PRO A 459 -14.69 -21.00 -9.10
CA PRO A 459 -15.06 -22.35 -9.48
C PRO A 459 -15.20 -23.20 -8.20
N PRO A 460 -16.21 -24.07 -8.10
CA PRO A 460 -16.38 -24.89 -6.92
C PRO A 460 -15.07 -25.64 -6.64
N PRO A 461 -14.71 -25.88 -5.36
CA PRO A 461 -13.51 -26.62 -5.02
C PRO A 461 -13.57 -27.94 -5.77
N ALA A 462 -12.47 -28.29 -6.43
CA ALA A 462 -12.35 -29.55 -7.16
C ALA A 462 -12.75 -30.67 -6.21
N THR A 463 -13.79 -31.41 -6.54
CA THR A 463 -14.25 -32.58 -5.79
C THR A 463 -13.06 -33.51 -5.66
N PRO A 464 -12.73 -34.00 -4.46
CA PRO A 464 -11.68 -35.01 -4.29
C PRO A 464 -12.02 -36.19 -5.19
N ARG A 465 -11.14 -36.55 -6.11
CA ARG A 465 -11.30 -37.77 -6.89
C ARG A 465 -11.34 -38.92 -5.89
N SER A 466 -12.49 -39.55 -5.74
CA SER A 466 -12.64 -40.78 -4.93
C SER A 466 -11.71 -41.83 -5.50
N CYS A 467 -10.75 -42.28 -4.69
CA CYS A 467 -10.01 -43.50 -5.00
C CYS A 467 -10.99 -44.68 -5.02
N PRO A 468 -10.86 -45.63 -6.00
CA PRO A 468 -11.69 -46.82 -6.00
C PRO A 468 -11.37 -47.71 -4.77
N PRO A 469 -12.34 -48.48 -4.23
CA PRO A 469 -12.14 -49.35 -3.11
C PRO A 469 -11.10 -50.44 -3.39
N ILE A 470 -10.33 -50.83 -2.36
CA ILE A 470 -9.19 -51.73 -2.39
C ILE A 470 -9.58 -53.20 -2.73
N ASP A 471 -10.84 -53.53 -2.90
CA ASP A 471 -11.35 -54.91 -3.12
C ASP A 471 -11.70 -55.21 -4.58
N ALA A 472 -10.84 -54.87 -5.53
CA ALA A 472 -11.01 -55.37 -6.92
C ALA A 472 -10.14 -56.58 -7.17
N PRO A 473 -10.67 -57.65 -7.84
CA PRO A 473 -9.96 -58.88 -8.08
C PRO A 473 -8.74 -58.68 -9.00
N PRO A 474 -7.68 -59.51 -8.88
CA PRO A 474 -6.43 -59.32 -9.58
C PRO A 474 -6.60 -59.66 -11.08
N GLY A 475 -6.59 -58.66 -11.94
CA GLY A 475 -6.68 -58.82 -13.39
C GLY A 475 -6.67 -57.53 -14.24
N GLN A 476 -6.81 -56.37 -13.63
CA GLN A 476 -6.86 -55.07 -14.37
C GLN A 476 -5.91 -54.03 -13.82
N LEU A 477 -4.67 -54.39 -13.52
CA LEU A 477 -3.62 -53.46 -13.11
C LEU A 477 -2.53 -53.43 -14.16
N GLN A 478 -2.79 -52.77 -15.28
CA GLN A 478 -1.72 -52.21 -16.11
C GLN A 478 -2.09 -50.83 -16.63
N SER A 479 -1.19 -49.86 -16.37
CA SER A 479 -1.20 -48.45 -16.71
C SER A 479 -2.08 -47.55 -15.79
N HIS A 480 -1.56 -47.15 -14.67
CA HIS A 480 -1.64 -45.81 -14.02
C HIS A 480 -1.19 -45.89 -12.54
N ALA A 481 0.01 -46.40 -12.33
CA ALA A 481 0.69 -46.33 -11.04
C ALA A 481 1.65 -45.14 -11.06
N SER A 482 1.15 -43.96 -10.66
CA SER A 482 1.98 -42.87 -10.12
C SER A 482 1.03 -41.85 -9.49
N THR A 483 1.19 -41.66 -8.20
CA THR A 483 0.61 -40.64 -7.33
C THR A 483 -0.61 -41.02 -6.48
N CYS A 484 -0.42 -41.96 -5.56
CA CYS A 484 -1.13 -41.97 -4.27
C CYS A 484 -0.14 -42.45 -3.22
N ALA A 485 0.50 -41.53 -2.49
CA ALA A 485 1.18 -41.84 -1.24
C ALA A 485 0.23 -41.51 -0.10
N ALA A 486 0.01 -42.46 0.77
CA ALA A 486 -0.80 -42.37 1.96
C ALA A 486 -0.02 -41.72 3.13
N PRO A 487 -0.67 -41.42 4.28
CA PRO A 487 -0.75 -40.14 4.99
C PRO A 487 0.50 -39.69 5.71
#